data_395ba8c02cd7c1a2178c11e19c631181
#
_entry.id   395ba8c02cd7c1a2178c11e19c631181
#
_cell.length_a   1.000
_cell.length_b   1.000
_cell.length_c   1.000
_cell.angle_alpha   90.00
_cell.angle_beta   90.00
_cell.angle_gamma   90.00
#
_symmetry.space_group_name_H-M   'P 1'
#
loop_
_entity.id
_entity.type
_entity.pdbx_description
1 polymer ?
#
loop_
_entity_poly.entity_id
_entity_poly.type
_entity_poly.pdbx_seq_one_letter_code
_entity_poly.pdbx_strand_id
1 'polypeptide(L)'
;FAGYEMPLQYKNGIMSEHLHTRSHAGLFDVSHMGQVVLRGNDFKQTAKALETLIPMEVETLNVDRQRYGFFTNSNGGIFDDFMFSNRGDHIYMVVNASRKEDDIKYLRENLEPLGVSVRNLENRALIALQGPTSQRVLEEHFPKISKMRFMDVSTIPIAGAECWVSRSGYTGDDGFEISIPSQAAEIVTTSLLEHETVELAGLGARDSLRLEAGLCLYGQDIDATTSPVAAGLRWAMHTSRLSGGYKEGKFP
;
A
#
# COMPACT_ATOMS: atom_id res chain seq x y z
N PHE A 1 14.14 -1.40 11.56
CA PHE A 1 13.98 -0.95 10.21
C PHE A 1 13.32 0.44 10.20
N ALA A 2 13.86 1.40 9.44
CA ALA A 2 13.31 2.77 9.34
C ALA A 2 13.01 3.45 10.70
N GLY A 3 13.82 3.19 11.73
CA GLY A 3 13.63 3.73 13.09
C GLY A 3 12.64 2.95 13.97
N TYR A 4 12.08 1.86 13.47
CA TYR A 4 11.15 0.99 14.21
C TYR A 4 11.82 -0.33 14.60
N GLU A 5 11.46 -0.85 15.76
CA GLU A 5 11.80 -2.21 16.17
C GLU A 5 10.84 -3.18 15.50
N MET A 6 11.30 -3.81 14.41
CA MET A 6 10.50 -4.73 13.62
C MET A 6 11.08 -6.14 13.68
N PRO A 7 10.25 -7.19 13.78
CA PRO A 7 10.75 -8.56 13.77
C PRO A 7 11.33 -8.89 12.39
N LEU A 8 12.61 -9.24 12.36
CA LEU A 8 13.23 -9.76 11.13
C LEU A 8 12.68 -11.15 10.82
N GLN A 9 12.49 -11.98 11.85
CA GLN A 9 11.91 -13.32 11.81
C GLN A 9 11.28 -13.67 13.15
N TYR A 10 10.38 -14.64 13.15
CA TYR A 10 9.86 -15.28 14.35
C TYR A 10 10.56 -16.62 14.62
N LYS A 11 9.98 -17.43 15.52
CA LYS A 11 10.61 -18.68 16.01
C LYS A 11 10.97 -19.67 14.89
N ASN A 12 10.16 -19.73 13.82
CA ASN A 12 10.33 -20.68 12.75
C ASN A 12 11.44 -20.29 11.76
N GLY A 13 11.85 -19.03 11.76
CA GLY A 13 12.90 -18.48 10.90
C GLY A 13 12.43 -18.15 9.49
N ILE A 14 13.19 -17.29 8.80
CA ILE A 14 12.86 -16.66 7.52
C ILE A 14 12.42 -17.68 6.46
N MET A 15 13.16 -18.77 6.30
CA MET A 15 12.87 -19.79 5.25
C MET A 15 11.53 -20.47 5.51
N SER A 16 11.25 -20.84 6.76
CA SER A 16 9.99 -21.48 7.11
C SER A 16 8.80 -20.53 6.94
N GLU A 17 8.95 -19.28 7.37
CA GLU A 17 7.94 -18.24 7.22
C GLU A 17 7.64 -17.96 5.73
N HIS A 18 8.68 -17.91 4.88
CA HIS A 18 8.54 -17.77 3.44
C HIS A 18 7.73 -18.95 2.84
N LEU A 19 8.16 -20.19 3.11
CA LEU A 19 7.50 -21.39 2.58
C LEU A 19 6.07 -21.56 3.12
N HIS A 20 5.84 -21.19 4.38
CA HIS A 20 4.50 -21.17 4.96
C HIS A 20 3.58 -20.17 4.23
N THR A 21 4.08 -18.95 3.98
CA THR A 21 3.32 -17.95 3.22
C THR A 21 2.97 -18.42 1.81
N ARG A 22 3.88 -19.14 1.13
CA ARG A 22 3.61 -19.72 -0.21
C ARG A 22 2.54 -20.81 -0.19
N SER A 23 2.40 -21.53 0.90
CA SER A 23 1.50 -22.71 0.99
C SER A 23 0.21 -22.42 1.78
N HIS A 24 0.22 -21.45 2.66
CA HIS A 24 -0.89 -21.12 3.58
C HIS A 24 -1.14 -19.61 3.67
N ALA A 25 -1.01 -19.03 4.87
CA ALA A 25 -1.12 -17.58 5.08
C ALA A 25 -0.07 -17.07 6.10
N GLY A 26 0.77 -16.14 5.65
CA GLY A 26 1.65 -15.37 6.52
C GLY A 26 0.99 -14.06 6.97
N LEU A 27 1.10 -13.75 8.26
CA LEU A 27 0.65 -12.48 8.83
C LEU A 27 1.85 -11.60 9.16
N PHE A 28 1.96 -10.47 8.48
CA PHE A 28 3.05 -9.53 8.59
C PHE A 28 2.60 -8.25 9.30
N ASP A 29 3.34 -7.81 10.30
CA ASP A 29 3.21 -6.45 10.81
C ASP A 29 3.97 -5.50 9.87
N VAL A 30 3.25 -4.55 9.29
CA VAL A 30 3.77 -3.49 8.43
C VAL A 30 3.33 -2.11 8.91
N SER A 31 3.04 -1.98 10.21
CA SER A 31 2.54 -0.74 10.83
C SER A 31 3.55 0.41 10.81
N HIS A 32 4.81 0.14 10.50
CA HIS A 32 5.83 1.16 10.28
C HIS A 32 5.60 1.98 8.99
N MET A 33 4.84 1.45 8.04
CA MET A 33 4.45 2.18 6.82
C MET A 33 3.64 3.43 7.14
N GLY A 34 3.75 4.45 6.29
CA GLY A 34 2.94 5.66 6.41
C GLY A 34 1.54 5.45 5.86
N GLN A 35 0.52 5.89 6.60
CA GLN A 35 -0.87 5.87 6.15
C GLN A 35 -1.37 7.30 6.07
N VAL A 36 -1.77 7.75 4.86
CA VAL A 36 -2.09 9.16 4.60
C VAL A 36 -3.46 9.28 3.96
N VAL A 37 -4.23 10.27 4.39
CA VAL A 37 -5.49 10.68 3.77
C VAL A 37 -5.33 12.03 3.10
N LEU A 38 -5.69 12.10 1.81
CA LEU A 38 -5.79 13.32 1.04
C LEU A 38 -7.27 13.67 0.84
N ARG A 39 -7.67 14.89 1.20
CA ARG A 39 -9.07 15.32 1.08
C ARG A 39 -9.18 16.77 0.63
N GLY A 40 -9.77 16.98 -0.54
CA GLY A 40 -10.21 18.29 -1.04
C GLY A 40 -11.72 18.47 -0.84
N ASN A 41 -12.33 19.36 -1.63
CA ASN A 41 -13.78 19.56 -1.61
C ASN A 41 -14.55 18.35 -2.16
N ASP A 42 -13.95 17.68 -3.14
CA ASP A 42 -14.46 16.44 -3.74
C ASP A 42 -13.29 15.56 -4.22
N PHE A 43 -13.61 14.33 -4.64
CA PHE A 43 -12.62 13.41 -5.17
C PHE A 43 -11.92 13.94 -6.43
N LYS A 44 -12.64 14.61 -7.32
CA LYS A 44 -12.11 15.09 -8.59
C LYS A 44 -11.04 16.16 -8.38
N GLN A 45 -11.28 17.10 -7.44
CA GLN A 45 -10.28 18.11 -7.06
C GLN A 45 -9.04 17.43 -6.46
N THR A 46 -9.24 16.49 -5.52
CA THR A 46 -8.16 15.75 -4.89
C THR A 46 -7.33 14.96 -5.91
N ALA A 47 -8.01 14.28 -6.84
CA ALA A 47 -7.36 13.51 -7.90
C ALA A 47 -6.51 14.39 -8.81
N LYS A 48 -7.07 15.52 -9.29
CA LYS A 48 -6.34 16.47 -10.14
C LYS A 48 -5.13 17.07 -9.44
N ALA A 49 -5.27 17.39 -8.17
CA ALA A 49 -4.15 17.89 -7.37
C ALA A 49 -3.04 16.83 -7.27
N LEU A 50 -3.38 15.57 -6.93
CA LEU A 50 -2.40 14.49 -6.85
C LEU A 50 -1.75 14.21 -8.22
N GLU A 51 -2.49 14.29 -9.32
CA GLU A 51 -1.94 14.13 -10.68
C GLU A 51 -0.89 15.18 -11.07
N THR A 52 -0.75 16.27 -10.33
CA THR A 52 0.35 17.23 -10.53
C THR A 52 1.69 16.68 -10.03
N LEU A 53 1.69 15.66 -9.18
CA LEU A 53 2.87 15.11 -8.52
C LEU A 53 3.26 13.72 -9.06
N ILE A 54 2.33 13.05 -9.77
CA ILE A 54 2.51 11.66 -10.17
C ILE A 54 2.15 11.45 -11.64
N PRO A 55 2.83 10.55 -12.35
CA PRO A 55 2.53 10.27 -13.76
C PRO A 55 1.36 9.30 -13.98
N MET A 56 0.57 8.98 -12.95
CA MET A 56 -0.60 8.13 -13.01
C MET A 56 -1.86 8.95 -13.31
N GLU A 57 -2.88 8.30 -13.85
CA GLU A 57 -4.22 8.87 -13.91
C GLU A 57 -4.99 8.49 -12.64
N VAL A 58 -5.45 9.49 -11.91
CA VAL A 58 -6.18 9.32 -10.65
C VAL A 58 -7.68 9.59 -10.84
N GLU A 59 -8.01 10.58 -11.68
CA GLU A 59 -9.39 11.06 -11.87
C GLU A 59 -10.36 9.96 -12.31
N THR A 60 -9.86 8.96 -13.08
CA THR A 60 -10.67 7.82 -13.57
C THR A 60 -10.64 6.60 -12.66
N LEU A 61 -9.95 6.67 -11.53
CA LEU A 61 -9.93 5.57 -10.57
C LEU A 61 -11.31 5.43 -9.92
N ASN A 62 -11.98 4.31 -10.18
CA ASN A 62 -13.30 4.04 -9.61
C ASN A 62 -13.25 4.01 -8.07
N VAL A 63 -14.39 4.35 -7.44
CA VAL A 63 -14.56 4.20 -6.00
C VAL A 63 -14.29 2.75 -5.58
N ASP A 64 -13.69 2.58 -4.41
CA ASP A 64 -13.27 1.29 -3.85
C ASP A 64 -12.27 0.51 -4.71
N ARG A 65 -11.45 1.25 -5.47
CA ARG A 65 -10.29 0.70 -6.19
C ARG A 65 -9.01 1.36 -5.70
N GLN A 66 -7.91 0.59 -5.75
CA GLN A 66 -6.57 1.11 -5.54
C GLN A 66 -5.67 0.92 -6.75
N ARG A 67 -4.55 1.61 -6.74
CA ARG A 67 -3.53 1.59 -7.78
C ARG A 67 -2.15 1.79 -7.16
N TYR A 68 -1.15 1.16 -7.77
CA TYR A 68 0.26 1.46 -7.52
C TYR A 68 0.63 2.78 -8.19
N GLY A 69 1.45 3.56 -7.52
CA GLY A 69 1.98 4.81 -8.03
C GLY A 69 3.37 5.11 -7.50
N PHE A 70 3.97 6.15 -8.05
CA PHE A 70 5.25 6.66 -7.61
C PHE A 70 5.33 8.17 -7.86
N PHE A 71 6.09 8.86 -7.03
CA PHE A 71 6.52 10.23 -7.29
C PHE A 71 7.75 10.24 -8.19
N THR A 72 7.86 11.27 -9.03
CA THR A 72 9.06 11.50 -9.85
C THR A 72 9.68 12.86 -9.52
N ASN A 73 11.00 12.95 -9.58
CA ASN A 73 11.72 14.21 -9.45
C ASN A 73 11.91 14.90 -10.81
N SER A 74 12.44 16.11 -10.81
CA SER A 74 12.67 16.91 -12.02
C SER A 74 13.65 16.27 -13.04
N ASN A 75 14.43 15.27 -12.62
CA ASN A 75 15.34 14.52 -13.48
C ASN A 75 14.70 13.20 -14.00
N GLY A 76 13.44 12.94 -13.65
CA GLY A 76 12.72 11.73 -14.04
C GLY A 76 13.04 10.49 -13.19
N GLY A 77 13.77 10.65 -12.08
CA GLY A 77 14.02 9.57 -11.11
C GLY A 77 12.84 9.36 -10.18
N ILE A 78 12.70 8.15 -9.63
CA ILE A 78 11.63 7.80 -8.68
C ILE A 78 11.98 8.35 -7.31
N PHE A 79 11.14 9.22 -6.78
CA PHE A 79 11.33 9.84 -5.47
C PHE A 79 10.86 8.93 -4.33
N ASP A 80 9.73 8.26 -4.49
CA ASP A 80 9.22 7.13 -3.71
C ASP A 80 8.09 6.42 -4.48
N ASP A 81 7.73 5.19 -4.07
CA ASP A 81 6.61 4.44 -4.59
C ASP A 81 5.59 4.12 -3.48
N PHE A 82 4.33 3.97 -3.85
CA PHE A 82 3.24 3.85 -2.89
C PHE A 82 1.98 3.21 -3.49
N MET A 83 1.06 2.83 -2.62
CA MET A 83 -0.29 2.47 -3.01
C MET A 83 -1.26 3.61 -2.71
N PHE A 84 -2.24 3.84 -3.59
CA PHE A 84 -3.30 4.82 -3.34
C PHE A 84 -4.67 4.29 -3.77
N SER A 85 -5.73 4.65 -3.04
CA SER A 85 -7.08 4.17 -3.27
C SER A 85 -8.10 5.31 -3.24
N ASN A 86 -9.12 5.20 -4.12
CA ASN A 86 -10.29 6.07 -4.10
C ASN A 86 -11.31 5.54 -3.07
N ARG A 87 -11.52 6.31 -1.99
CA ARG A 87 -12.48 5.98 -0.94
C ARG A 87 -13.79 6.78 -1.03
N GLY A 88 -14.07 7.34 -2.21
CA GLY A 88 -15.26 8.16 -2.49
C GLY A 88 -15.03 9.64 -2.15
N ASP A 89 -14.89 9.97 -0.89
CA ASP A 89 -14.71 11.35 -0.39
C ASP A 89 -13.24 11.72 -0.11
N HIS A 90 -12.31 10.77 -0.24
CA HIS A 90 -10.89 10.98 -0.04
C HIS A 90 -10.04 9.97 -0.80
N ILE A 91 -8.76 10.26 -0.94
CA ILE A 91 -7.73 9.30 -1.35
C ILE A 91 -7.02 8.81 -0.09
N TYR A 92 -6.92 7.48 0.06
CA TYR A 92 -6.09 6.87 1.08
C TYR A 92 -4.82 6.35 0.45
N MET A 93 -3.65 6.64 1.06
CA MET A 93 -2.34 6.23 0.57
C MET A 93 -1.59 5.44 1.63
N VAL A 94 -0.77 4.48 1.17
CA VAL A 94 0.23 3.78 1.98
C VAL A 94 1.60 4.06 1.35
N VAL A 95 2.49 4.71 2.10
CA VAL A 95 3.82 5.14 1.66
C VAL A 95 4.92 4.39 2.43
N ASN A 96 6.12 4.32 1.86
CA ASN A 96 7.24 3.60 2.47
C ASN A 96 7.67 4.19 3.80
N ALA A 97 8.00 3.31 4.75
CA ALA A 97 8.37 3.70 6.11
C ALA A 97 9.58 4.64 6.17
N SER A 98 10.61 4.36 5.36
CA SER A 98 11.85 5.17 5.30
C SER A 98 11.65 6.54 4.63
N ARG A 99 10.59 6.71 3.86
CA ARG A 99 10.27 7.93 3.13
C ARG A 99 9.09 8.71 3.72
N LYS A 100 8.40 8.12 4.71
CA LYS A 100 7.14 8.64 5.27
C LYS A 100 7.13 10.14 5.54
N GLU A 101 8.15 10.63 6.24
CA GLU A 101 8.22 12.05 6.63
C GLU A 101 8.45 12.96 5.41
N ASP A 102 9.33 12.53 4.50
CA ASP A 102 9.62 13.27 3.28
C ASP A 102 8.40 13.30 2.35
N ASP A 103 7.69 12.18 2.21
CA ASP A 103 6.49 12.09 1.38
C ASP A 103 5.34 12.93 1.93
N ILE A 104 5.10 12.86 3.25
CA ILE A 104 4.08 13.68 3.90
C ILE A 104 4.40 15.16 3.74
N LYS A 105 5.66 15.55 3.92
CA LYS A 105 6.11 16.92 3.71
C LYS A 105 5.90 17.34 2.26
N TYR A 106 6.33 16.52 1.30
CA TYR A 106 6.18 16.77 -0.13
C TYR A 106 4.71 16.92 -0.53
N LEU A 107 3.85 16.05 -0.05
CA LEU A 107 2.41 16.12 -0.28
C LEU A 107 1.81 17.42 0.29
N ARG A 108 2.16 17.79 1.53
CA ARG A 108 1.66 19.04 2.16
C ARG A 108 2.09 20.27 1.40
N GLU A 109 3.37 20.40 1.09
CA GLU A 109 3.92 21.57 0.40
C GLU A 109 3.26 21.80 -0.96
N ASN A 110 2.85 20.75 -1.65
CA ASN A 110 2.31 20.84 -3.01
C ASN A 110 0.78 20.77 -3.08
N LEU A 111 0.10 20.09 -2.16
CA LEU A 111 -1.34 19.86 -2.24
C LEU A 111 -2.16 20.81 -1.36
N GLU A 112 -1.65 21.23 -0.19
CA GLU A 112 -2.39 22.15 0.69
C GLU A 112 -2.63 23.53 0.04
N PRO A 113 -1.69 24.10 -0.72
CA PRO A 113 -1.95 25.31 -1.50
C PRO A 113 -3.05 25.15 -2.56
N LEU A 114 -3.34 23.91 -3.00
CA LEU A 114 -4.41 23.58 -3.93
C LEU A 114 -5.75 23.26 -3.23
N GLY A 115 -5.82 23.45 -1.92
CA GLY A 115 -7.02 23.19 -1.10
C GLY A 115 -7.25 21.72 -0.77
N VAL A 116 -6.20 20.88 -0.84
CA VAL A 116 -6.26 19.47 -0.45
C VAL A 116 -5.53 19.26 0.86
N SER A 117 -6.24 18.88 1.92
CA SER A 117 -5.65 18.56 3.22
C SER A 117 -4.88 17.22 3.18
N VAL A 118 -3.75 17.18 3.87
CA VAL A 118 -2.88 15.99 3.99
C VAL A 118 -2.82 15.57 5.44
N ARG A 119 -3.43 14.43 5.77
CA ARG A 119 -3.50 13.93 7.15
C ARG A 119 -2.76 12.61 7.29
N ASN A 120 -1.72 12.58 8.13
CA ASN A 120 -1.08 11.35 8.58
C ASN A 120 -1.99 10.62 9.59
N LEU A 121 -2.19 9.32 9.42
CA LEU A 121 -3.01 8.48 10.30
C LEU A 121 -2.11 7.76 11.32
N GLU A 122 -1.72 8.46 12.38
CA GLU A 122 -0.82 7.91 13.42
C GLU A 122 -1.50 6.89 14.35
N ASN A 123 -2.82 6.86 14.35
CA ASN A 123 -3.64 6.02 15.23
C ASN A 123 -4.18 4.77 14.53
N ARG A 124 -3.49 4.29 13.50
CA ARG A 124 -3.84 3.05 12.79
C ARG A 124 -2.62 2.14 12.63
N ALA A 125 -2.81 0.86 12.94
CA ALA A 125 -1.88 -0.20 12.57
C ALA A 125 -2.14 -0.63 11.12
N LEU A 126 -1.15 -1.25 10.51
CA LEU A 126 -1.27 -1.88 9.20
C LEU A 126 -0.67 -3.28 9.27
N ILE A 127 -1.44 -4.29 8.90
CA ILE A 127 -0.97 -5.66 8.79
C ILE A 127 -1.24 -6.20 7.38
N ALA A 128 -0.44 -7.18 6.95
CA ALA A 128 -0.65 -7.86 5.67
C ALA A 128 -0.86 -9.35 5.91
N LEU A 129 -2.00 -9.88 5.48
CA LEU A 129 -2.33 -11.30 5.47
C LEU A 129 -2.14 -11.81 4.06
N GLN A 130 -1.11 -12.62 3.82
CA GLN A 130 -0.63 -12.98 2.49
C GLN A 130 -0.52 -14.49 2.32
N GLY A 131 -0.85 -14.98 1.15
CA GLY A 131 -0.75 -16.39 0.77
C GLY A 131 -2.10 -16.97 0.32
N PRO A 132 -2.09 -18.19 -0.26
CA PRO A 132 -3.26 -18.78 -0.94
C PRO A 132 -4.47 -19.04 -0.04
N THR A 133 -4.31 -19.11 1.28
CA THR A 133 -5.43 -19.32 2.21
C THR A 133 -5.99 -18.02 2.81
N SER A 134 -5.41 -16.85 2.51
CA SER A 134 -5.79 -15.55 3.06
C SER A 134 -7.27 -15.21 2.88
N GLN A 135 -7.83 -15.52 1.69
CA GLN A 135 -9.25 -15.30 1.43
C GLN A 135 -10.11 -16.11 2.38
N ARG A 136 -9.82 -17.40 2.56
CA ARG A 136 -10.58 -18.29 3.45
C ARG A 136 -10.57 -17.79 4.89
N VAL A 137 -9.43 -17.32 5.37
CA VAL A 137 -9.30 -16.74 6.71
C VAL A 137 -10.23 -15.53 6.89
N LEU A 138 -10.25 -14.61 5.94
CA LEU A 138 -11.11 -13.43 6.03
C LEU A 138 -12.58 -13.72 5.75
N GLU A 139 -12.92 -14.79 5.03
CA GLU A 139 -14.32 -15.20 4.83
C GLU A 139 -15.03 -15.57 6.12
N GLU A 140 -14.31 -16.04 7.15
CA GLU A 140 -14.87 -16.32 8.48
C GLU A 140 -15.37 -15.04 9.18
N HIS A 141 -14.71 -13.90 8.92
CA HIS A 141 -15.11 -12.60 9.46
C HIS A 141 -16.08 -11.85 8.55
N PHE A 142 -15.92 -11.99 7.25
CA PHE A 142 -16.71 -11.29 6.26
C PHE A 142 -16.90 -12.11 4.97
N PRO A 143 -17.98 -12.90 4.87
CA PRO A 143 -18.21 -13.82 3.75
C PRO A 143 -18.18 -13.16 2.36
N LYS A 144 -18.45 -11.84 2.28
CA LYS A 144 -18.41 -11.13 0.99
C LYS A 144 -17.00 -10.81 0.52
N ILE A 145 -15.95 -11.11 1.30
CA ILE A 145 -14.54 -10.87 0.91
C ILE A 145 -14.18 -11.57 -0.41
N SER A 146 -14.76 -12.75 -0.67
CA SER A 146 -14.58 -13.51 -1.91
C SER A 146 -15.01 -12.77 -3.18
N LYS A 147 -15.84 -11.73 -3.04
CA LYS A 147 -16.25 -10.87 -4.16
C LYS A 147 -15.26 -9.78 -4.49
N MET A 148 -14.31 -9.49 -3.62
CA MET A 148 -13.24 -8.53 -3.89
C MET A 148 -12.30 -9.09 -4.94
N ARG A 149 -12.03 -8.30 -5.97
CA ARG A 149 -11.00 -8.61 -6.97
C ARG A 149 -9.68 -8.00 -6.54
N PHE A 150 -8.61 -8.42 -7.15
CA PHE A 150 -7.31 -7.78 -6.98
C PHE A 150 -7.41 -6.26 -7.20
N MET A 151 -6.83 -5.49 -6.28
CA MET A 151 -6.90 -4.02 -6.20
C MET A 151 -8.28 -3.46 -5.82
N ASP A 152 -9.24 -4.26 -5.37
CA ASP A 152 -10.43 -3.74 -4.69
C ASP A 152 -10.09 -3.35 -3.24
N VAL A 153 -10.77 -2.32 -2.74
CA VAL A 153 -10.69 -1.90 -1.35
C VAL A 153 -12.09 -1.89 -0.72
N SER A 154 -12.19 -2.13 0.56
CA SER A 154 -13.47 -2.16 1.27
C SER A 154 -13.28 -1.78 2.73
N THR A 155 -14.36 -1.37 3.38
CA THR A 155 -14.42 -1.27 4.84
C THR A 155 -15.18 -2.48 5.35
N ILE A 156 -14.56 -3.29 6.19
CA ILE A 156 -15.13 -4.52 6.71
C ILE A 156 -14.93 -4.63 8.23
N PRO A 157 -15.87 -5.25 8.97
CA PRO A 157 -15.68 -5.57 10.37
C PRO A 157 -14.80 -6.83 10.50
N ILE A 158 -13.75 -6.76 11.33
CA ILE A 158 -12.95 -7.91 11.76
C ILE A 158 -12.88 -7.85 13.28
N ALA A 159 -13.26 -8.91 13.97
CA ALA A 159 -13.33 -8.97 15.44
C ALA A 159 -14.03 -7.74 16.08
N GLY A 160 -15.09 -7.24 15.44
CA GLY A 160 -15.84 -6.07 15.89
C GLY A 160 -15.23 -4.71 15.59
N ALA A 161 -14.03 -4.64 15.00
CA ALA A 161 -13.40 -3.41 14.60
C ALA A 161 -13.64 -3.09 13.12
N GLU A 162 -13.85 -1.79 12.81
CA GLU A 162 -13.95 -1.32 11.43
C GLU A 162 -12.55 -1.23 10.81
N CYS A 163 -12.24 -2.14 9.90
CA CYS A 163 -10.97 -2.22 9.20
C CYS A 163 -11.09 -1.76 7.75
N TRP A 164 -10.07 -1.07 7.25
CA TRP A 164 -9.95 -0.77 5.83
C TRP A 164 -9.08 -1.83 5.18
N VAL A 165 -9.65 -2.56 4.24
CA VAL A 165 -9.02 -3.74 3.65
C VAL A 165 -8.84 -3.54 2.17
N SER A 166 -7.65 -3.84 1.65
CA SER A 166 -7.37 -3.94 0.23
C SER A 166 -6.98 -5.37 -0.12
N ARG A 167 -7.45 -5.89 -1.26
CA ARG A 167 -6.97 -7.16 -1.81
C ARG A 167 -5.73 -6.89 -2.64
N SER A 168 -4.61 -6.90 -1.97
CA SER A 168 -3.28 -6.58 -2.50
C SER A 168 -2.20 -7.11 -1.57
N GLY A 169 -0.95 -6.98 -1.97
CA GLY A 169 0.17 -7.36 -1.14
C GLY A 169 1.51 -7.23 -1.84
N TYR A 170 2.54 -7.72 -1.16
CA TYR A 170 3.93 -7.58 -1.56
C TYR A 170 4.66 -8.94 -1.59
N THR A 171 3.94 -10.00 -1.98
CA THR A 171 4.45 -11.37 -1.96
C THR A 171 4.35 -12.10 -3.30
N GLY A 172 3.58 -11.54 -4.24
CA GLY A 172 3.26 -12.21 -5.50
C GLY A 172 2.11 -13.22 -5.40
N ASP A 173 1.67 -13.56 -4.20
CA ASP A 173 0.48 -14.38 -3.94
C ASP A 173 -0.76 -13.52 -3.67
N ASP A 174 -1.91 -14.16 -3.60
CA ASP A 174 -3.13 -13.52 -3.13
C ASP A 174 -2.98 -13.09 -1.67
N GLY A 175 -3.66 -12.01 -1.30
CA GLY A 175 -3.58 -11.51 0.06
C GLY A 175 -4.28 -10.18 0.24
N PHE A 176 -4.23 -9.71 1.48
CA PHE A 176 -4.91 -8.50 1.91
C PHE A 176 -4.01 -7.65 2.79
N GLU A 177 -4.10 -6.34 2.62
CA GLU A 177 -3.54 -5.37 3.56
C GLU A 177 -4.69 -4.78 4.36
N ILE A 178 -4.53 -4.73 5.68
CA ILE A 178 -5.60 -4.43 6.64
C ILE A 178 -5.14 -3.28 7.52
N SER A 179 -5.74 -2.10 7.33
CA SER A 179 -5.56 -0.94 8.20
C SER A 179 -6.55 -1.00 9.34
N ILE A 180 -6.06 -0.96 10.57
CA ILE A 180 -6.81 -1.25 11.81
C ILE A 180 -6.70 -0.04 12.74
N PRO A 181 -7.77 0.42 13.40
CA PRO A 181 -7.64 1.36 14.51
C PRO A 181 -6.67 0.82 15.56
N SER A 182 -5.67 1.60 16.01
CA SER A 182 -4.59 1.11 16.86
C SER A 182 -5.08 0.40 18.14
N GLN A 183 -6.18 0.89 18.73
CA GLN A 183 -6.78 0.27 19.91
C GLN A 183 -7.38 -1.12 19.65
N ALA A 184 -7.62 -1.49 18.40
CA ALA A 184 -8.15 -2.79 18.00
C ALA A 184 -7.08 -3.71 17.38
N ALA A 185 -5.83 -3.25 17.24
CA ALA A 185 -4.79 -4.00 16.54
C ALA A 185 -4.56 -5.38 17.16
N GLU A 186 -4.47 -5.46 18.48
CA GLU A 186 -4.22 -6.72 19.20
C GLU A 186 -5.37 -7.72 19.00
N ILE A 187 -6.63 -7.29 19.20
CA ILE A 187 -7.77 -8.20 19.07
C ILE A 187 -7.96 -8.69 17.65
N VAL A 188 -7.77 -7.82 16.66
CA VAL A 188 -7.87 -8.20 15.24
C VAL A 188 -6.74 -9.17 14.87
N THR A 189 -5.50 -8.88 15.25
CA THR A 189 -4.34 -9.75 14.98
C THR A 189 -4.49 -11.11 15.63
N THR A 190 -4.91 -11.15 16.90
CA THR A 190 -5.15 -12.40 17.63
C THR A 190 -6.22 -13.22 16.96
N SER A 191 -7.34 -12.60 16.57
CA SER A 191 -8.44 -13.29 15.91
C SER A 191 -8.04 -13.91 14.55
N LEU A 192 -7.16 -13.27 13.81
CA LEU A 192 -6.64 -13.84 12.56
C LEU A 192 -5.66 -15.01 12.82
N LEU A 193 -4.87 -14.93 13.90
CA LEU A 193 -3.92 -15.97 14.30
C LEU A 193 -4.58 -17.21 14.92
N GLU A 194 -5.87 -17.14 15.31
CA GLU A 194 -6.65 -18.32 15.75
C GLU A 194 -6.91 -19.29 14.61
N HIS A 195 -6.84 -18.85 13.37
CA HIS A 195 -7.01 -19.72 12.21
C HIS A 195 -5.77 -20.61 12.00
N GLU A 196 -5.97 -21.92 11.90
CA GLU A 196 -4.90 -22.94 11.85
C GLU A 196 -3.85 -22.76 10.74
N THR A 197 -4.20 -22.03 9.67
CA THR A 197 -3.31 -21.79 8.52
C THR A 197 -2.55 -20.48 8.60
N VAL A 198 -2.74 -19.69 9.66
CA VAL A 198 -2.09 -18.39 9.80
C VAL A 198 -0.89 -18.47 10.73
N GLU A 199 0.28 -18.07 10.26
CA GLU A 199 1.48 -17.91 11.08
C GLU A 199 2.05 -16.49 10.92
N LEU A 200 2.73 -16.02 11.98
CA LEU A 200 3.46 -14.76 11.93
C LEU A 200 4.67 -14.89 10.99
N ALA A 201 4.90 -13.86 10.19
CA ALA A 201 6.05 -13.76 9.30
C ALA A 201 6.72 -12.39 9.44
N GLY A 202 8.05 -12.38 9.51
CA GLY A 202 8.86 -11.19 9.69
C GLY A 202 9.32 -10.53 8.40
N LEU A 203 10.07 -9.43 8.54
CA LEU A 203 10.55 -8.65 7.39
C LEU A 203 11.52 -9.42 6.49
N GLY A 204 12.23 -10.43 7.02
CA GLY A 204 13.11 -11.27 6.20
C GLY A 204 12.34 -12.14 5.21
N ALA A 205 11.22 -12.73 5.63
CA ALA A 205 10.32 -13.46 4.73
C ALA A 205 9.64 -12.51 3.74
N ARG A 206 9.20 -11.33 4.20
CA ARG A 206 8.64 -10.29 3.32
C ARG A 206 9.62 -9.92 2.20
N ASP A 207 10.91 -9.71 2.51
CA ASP A 207 11.92 -9.34 1.52
C ASP A 207 12.20 -10.47 0.52
N SER A 208 12.33 -11.71 0.97
CA SER A 208 12.54 -12.83 0.05
C SER A 208 11.33 -13.11 -0.84
N LEU A 209 10.10 -12.95 -0.33
CA LEU A 209 8.86 -13.13 -1.07
C LEU A 209 8.67 -12.06 -2.17
N ARG A 210 8.90 -10.77 -1.83
CA ARG A 210 8.78 -9.69 -2.81
C ARG A 210 9.82 -9.81 -3.91
N LEU A 211 11.05 -10.20 -3.55
CA LEU A 211 12.16 -10.36 -4.49
C LEU A 211 11.86 -11.49 -5.50
N GLU A 212 11.37 -12.62 -5.00
CA GLU A 212 10.93 -13.73 -5.85
C GLU A 212 9.79 -13.34 -6.79
N ALA A 213 8.88 -12.48 -6.34
CA ALA A 213 7.78 -11.93 -7.13
C ALA A 213 8.22 -10.81 -8.12
N GLY A 214 9.47 -10.37 -8.08
CA GLY A 214 9.99 -9.28 -8.92
C GLY A 214 9.45 -7.90 -8.55
N LEU A 215 9.05 -7.69 -7.29
CA LEU A 215 8.53 -6.42 -6.79
C LEU A 215 9.68 -5.56 -6.25
N CYS A 216 9.75 -4.30 -6.71
CA CYS A 216 10.80 -3.36 -6.32
C CYS A 216 10.70 -2.97 -4.85
N LEU A 217 11.85 -2.74 -4.22
CA LEU A 217 11.98 -2.09 -2.92
C LEU A 217 12.70 -0.76 -3.09
N TYR A 218 12.04 0.32 -2.66
CA TYR A 218 12.65 1.65 -2.69
C TYR A 218 13.93 1.70 -1.83
N GLY A 219 14.99 2.30 -2.41
CA GLY A 219 16.31 2.37 -1.79
C GLY A 219 17.22 1.17 -2.06
N GLN A 220 16.70 0.11 -2.72
CA GLN A 220 17.50 -1.05 -3.16
C GLN A 220 17.42 -1.24 -4.68
N ASP A 221 16.22 -1.37 -5.23
CA ASP A 221 16.00 -1.65 -6.66
C ASP A 221 15.65 -0.39 -7.45
N ILE A 222 15.05 0.58 -6.79
CA ILE A 222 14.65 1.89 -7.34
C ILE A 222 15.03 3.01 -6.37
N ASP A 223 15.37 4.17 -6.91
CA ASP A 223 15.77 5.36 -6.18
C ASP A 223 15.59 6.65 -7.00
N ALA A 224 16.02 7.78 -6.45
CA ALA A 224 15.93 9.09 -7.09
C ALA A 224 16.75 9.24 -8.40
N THR A 225 17.56 8.26 -8.76
CA THR A 225 18.35 8.23 -10.02
C THR A 225 17.80 7.23 -11.03
N THR A 226 16.88 6.35 -10.60
CA THR A 226 16.27 5.30 -11.41
C THR A 226 15.01 5.81 -12.08
N SER A 227 14.96 5.81 -13.41
CA SER A 227 13.73 6.19 -14.12
C SER A 227 12.67 5.08 -14.06
N PRO A 228 11.37 5.41 -14.11
CA PRO A 228 10.31 4.40 -14.17
C PRO A 228 10.43 3.43 -15.33
N VAL A 229 10.99 3.89 -16.46
CA VAL A 229 11.21 3.05 -17.65
C VAL A 229 12.34 2.04 -17.39
N ALA A 230 13.45 2.48 -16.80
CA ALA A 230 14.55 1.60 -16.43
C ALA A 230 14.16 0.58 -15.36
N ALA A 231 13.26 0.97 -14.44
CA ALA A 231 12.70 0.09 -13.41
C ALA A 231 11.64 -0.90 -13.94
N GLY A 232 11.27 -0.85 -15.23
CA GLY A 232 10.17 -1.68 -15.75
C GLY A 232 8.77 -1.24 -15.31
N LEU A 233 8.62 -0.03 -14.75
CA LEU A 233 7.37 0.49 -14.17
C LEU A 233 6.54 1.33 -15.15
N ARG A 234 6.91 1.34 -16.44
CA ARG A 234 6.17 2.08 -17.48
C ARG A 234 4.68 1.76 -17.50
N TRP A 235 4.29 0.56 -17.16
CA TRP A 235 2.90 0.11 -17.12
C TRP A 235 2.02 0.90 -16.13
N ALA A 236 2.62 1.48 -15.09
CA ALA A 236 1.91 2.28 -14.10
C ALA A 236 1.69 3.73 -14.56
N MET A 237 2.43 4.20 -15.58
CA MET A 237 2.30 5.55 -16.11
C MET A 237 1.10 5.66 -17.05
N HIS A 238 0.36 6.76 -16.95
CA HIS A 238 -0.72 7.04 -17.91
C HIS A 238 -0.15 7.33 -19.31
N THR A 239 -0.85 6.87 -20.34
CA THR A 239 -0.39 7.00 -21.75
C THR A 239 -0.17 8.45 -22.18
N SER A 240 -0.95 9.41 -21.67
CA SER A 240 -0.75 10.84 -21.96
C SER A 240 0.61 11.37 -21.49
N ARG A 241 1.19 10.74 -20.45
CA ARG A 241 2.52 11.11 -19.92
C ARG A 241 3.64 10.61 -20.83
N LEU A 242 3.42 9.47 -21.50
CA LEU A 242 4.41 8.86 -22.40
C LEU A 242 4.64 9.64 -23.70
N SER A 243 3.70 10.49 -24.09
CA SER A 243 3.80 11.36 -25.27
C SER A 243 4.27 12.79 -24.97
N GLY A 244 4.86 13.02 -23.79
CA GLY A 244 5.52 14.28 -23.46
C GLY A 244 4.64 15.31 -22.79
N GLY A 245 3.59 14.90 -22.08
CA GLY A 245 2.80 15.89 -21.40
C GLY A 245 1.82 15.39 -20.37
N TYR A 246 1.64 16.22 -19.39
CA TYR A 246 0.42 16.33 -18.62
C TYR A 246 -0.73 16.73 -19.59
N LYS A 247 -2.01 16.53 -19.20
CA LYS A 247 -3.18 17.01 -19.97
C LYS A 247 -3.06 18.48 -20.45
N GLU A 248 -2.14 19.25 -19.86
CA GLU A 248 -1.81 20.64 -20.20
C GLU A 248 -0.32 20.87 -20.54
N GLY A 249 0.41 19.82 -20.90
CA GLY A 249 1.82 19.92 -21.30
C GLY A 249 2.82 20.13 -20.18
N LYS A 250 2.45 19.90 -18.92
CA LYS A 250 3.35 19.95 -17.77
C LYS A 250 3.58 18.55 -17.23
N PHE A 251 4.84 18.17 -17.13
CA PHE A 251 5.29 16.97 -16.41
C PHE A 251 5.46 17.28 -14.93
N PRO A 252 5.03 16.40 -13.99
CA PRO A 252 5.50 16.52 -12.63
C PRO A 252 6.98 16.22 -12.57
#